data_f72ed733ea280a72762e1c116f13ab39
#
_entry.id   f72ed733ea280a72762e1c116f13ab39
#
_cell.length_a   1.000
_cell.length_b   1.000
_cell.length_c   1.000
_cell.angle_alpha   90.00
_cell.angle_beta   90.00
_cell.angle_gamma   90.00
#
_symmetry.space_group_name_H-M   'P 1'
#
loop_
_entity.id
_entity.type
_entity.pdbx_description
1 polymer ?
#
loop_
_entity_poly.entity_id
_entity_poly.type
_entity_poly.pdbx_seq_one_letter_code
_entity_poly.pdbx_strand_id
1 'polypeptide(L)'
;VTNELAFNDPKVIEALDTFGLFAKNDAMVSGGSAAVGSTDFRDSPAGLFTSPAQCYMHKQASFIPAFMPEDVVIGEDADFFYFPSYDSKDLGNPVLGGGTLMAVTDASDATMSFMEYLQQPLAHEVMMAQTGFLTPHSGVNLDAYKDATLRGQGEILQNATTFRFDGSDLMPGAIGAGTFWTGMVDFVGGSSASEVADAIQESWDALK
;
A
#
# COMPACT_ATOMS: atom_id res chain seq x y z
N VAL A 1 -9.17 7.68 10.95
CA VAL A 1 -8.39 7.12 12.06
C VAL A 1 -9.01 7.42 13.42
N THR A 2 -9.39 8.68 13.66
CA THR A 2 -9.99 9.15 14.92
C THR A 2 -11.52 9.19 14.90
N ASN A 3 -12.12 8.99 13.74
CA ASN A 3 -13.55 9.18 13.45
C ASN A 3 -14.06 10.62 13.75
N GLU A 4 -13.19 11.62 13.66
CA GLU A 4 -13.61 13.02 13.62
C GLU A 4 -14.40 13.33 12.33
N LEU A 5 -14.02 12.67 11.22
CA LEU A 5 -14.83 12.57 10.01
C LEU A 5 -15.52 11.20 10.03
N ALA A 6 -16.84 11.17 10.00
CA ALA A 6 -17.61 9.94 9.97
C ALA A 6 -17.34 9.14 8.67
N PHE A 7 -17.42 7.82 8.74
CA PHE A 7 -17.25 6.98 7.54
C PHE A 7 -18.33 7.25 6.48
N ASN A 8 -19.53 7.60 6.90
CA ASN A 8 -20.62 7.95 6.00
C ASN A 8 -20.68 9.45 5.64
N ASP A 9 -19.60 10.19 5.88
CA ASP A 9 -19.47 11.54 5.33
C ASP A 9 -19.42 11.47 3.79
N PRO A 10 -20.07 12.41 3.09
CA PRO A 10 -20.07 12.45 1.63
C PRO A 10 -18.70 12.41 0.97
N LYS A 11 -17.64 12.94 1.62
CA LYS A 11 -16.26 12.87 1.11
C LYS A 11 -15.69 11.46 1.12
N VAL A 12 -16.06 10.66 2.12
CA VAL A 12 -15.64 9.25 2.19
C VAL A 12 -16.38 8.43 1.15
N ILE A 13 -17.68 8.67 1.00
CA ILE A 13 -18.51 8.03 -0.05
C ILE A 13 -17.96 8.36 -1.44
N GLU A 14 -17.62 9.64 -1.72
CA GLU A 14 -16.98 10.06 -2.99
C GLU A 14 -15.65 9.31 -3.23
N ALA A 15 -14.85 9.11 -2.19
CA ALA A 15 -13.59 8.38 -2.30
C ALA A 15 -13.80 6.89 -2.62
N LEU A 16 -14.79 6.26 -1.99
CA LEU A 16 -15.19 4.88 -2.28
C LEU A 16 -15.72 4.74 -3.71
N ASP A 17 -16.59 5.64 -4.16
CA ASP A 17 -17.11 5.64 -5.53
C ASP A 17 -15.98 5.84 -6.55
N THR A 18 -15.01 6.72 -6.26
CA THR A 18 -13.84 6.94 -7.11
C THR A 18 -12.99 5.67 -7.23
N PHE A 19 -12.73 4.98 -6.12
CA PHE A 19 -12.08 3.68 -6.13
C PHE A 19 -12.88 2.64 -6.94
N GLY A 20 -14.20 2.66 -6.82
CA GLY A 20 -15.13 1.79 -7.53
C GLY A 20 -15.09 1.95 -9.05
N LEU A 21 -14.65 3.09 -9.60
CA LEU A 21 -14.52 3.29 -11.05
C LEU A 21 -13.64 2.23 -11.71
N PHE A 22 -12.64 1.72 -11.00
CA PHE A 22 -11.78 0.63 -11.45
C PHE A 22 -12.25 -0.70 -10.87
N ALA A 23 -12.29 -0.82 -9.56
CA ALA A 23 -12.47 -2.09 -8.85
C ALA A 23 -13.82 -2.77 -9.12
N LYS A 24 -14.85 -2.02 -9.49
CA LYS A 24 -16.20 -2.53 -9.84
C LYS A 24 -16.47 -2.58 -11.34
N ASN A 25 -15.46 -2.36 -12.17
CA ASN A 25 -15.61 -2.34 -13.62
C ASN A 25 -14.94 -3.57 -14.25
N ASP A 26 -15.74 -4.54 -14.65
CA ASP A 26 -15.27 -5.80 -15.24
C ASP A 26 -14.36 -5.61 -16.48
N ALA A 27 -14.52 -4.50 -17.19
CA ALA A 27 -13.69 -4.21 -18.36
C ALA A 27 -12.28 -3.68 -17.99
N MET A 28 -12.09 -3.25 -16.73
CA MET A 28 -10.83 -2.67 -16.24
C MET A 28 -10.04 -3.61 -15.35
N VAL A 29 -10.63 -4.72 -14.94
CA VAL A 29 -9.99 -5.67 -14.01
C VAL A 29 -9.82 -7.01 -14.68
N SER A 30 -8.62 -7.55 -14.66
CA SER A 30 -8.35 -8.93 -15.11
C SER A 30 -9.18 -9.91 -14.29
N GLY A 31 -9.99 -10.72 -14.94
CA GLY A 31 -10.94 -11.63 -14.30
C GLY A 31 -12.25 -10.98 -13.82
N GLY A 32 -12.45 -9.67 -14.11
CA GLY A 32 -13.63 -8.93 -13.67
C GLY A 32 -13.59 -8.49 -12.20
N SER A 33 -14.60 -7.74 -11.78
CA SER A 33 -14.69 -7.20 -10.40
C SER A 33 -14.67 -8.27 -9.31
N ALA A 34 -15.24 -9.44 -9.59
CA ALA A 34 -15.21 -10.59 -8.67
C ALA A 34 -13.79 -11.09 -8.37
N ALA A 35 -12.84 -10.91 -9.29
CA ALA A 35 -11.44 -11.28 -9.07
C ALA A 35 -10.74 -10.40 -8.05
N VAL A 36 -11.17 -9.15 -7.87
CA VAL A 36 -10.55 -8.20 -6.91
C VAL A 36 -10.62 -8.75 -5.48
N GLY A 37 -11.74 -9.33 -5.08
CA GLY A 37 -11.93 -9.88 -3.74
C GLY A 37 -11.48 -11.33 -3.57
N SER A 38 -11.16 -12.04 -4.65
CA SER A 38 -10.88 -13.49 -4.63
C SER A 38 -9.45 -13.88 -5.04
N THR A 39 -8.72 -12.99 -5.72
CA THR A 39 -7.34 -13.26 -6.12
C THR A 39 -6.39 -12.95 -4.96
N ASP A 40 -5.54 -13.93 -4.60
CA ASP A 40 -4.46 -13.70 -3.64
C ASP A 40 -3.52 -12.61 -4.19
N PHE A 41 -3.08 -11.70 -3.32
CA PHE A 41 -2.23 -10.57 -3.73
C PHE A 41 -0.90 -11.03 -4.36
N ARG A 42 -0.41 -12.22 -3.98
CA ARG A 42 0.81 -12.81 -4.54
C ARG A 42 0.65 -13.28 -5.98
N ASP A 43 -0.57 -13.67 -6.35
CA ASP A 43 -0.91 -14.12 -7.70
C ASP A 43 -1.35 -12.96 -8.60
N SER A 44 -1.69 -11.82 -8.00
CA SER A 44 -2.27 -10.68 -8.72
C SER A 44 -1.37 -10.06 -9.81
N PRO A 45 -0.02 -10.08 -9.76
CA PRO A 45 0.82 -9.57 -10.84
C PRO A 45 0.93 -10.53 -12.05
N ALA A 46 0.55 -11.80 -11.91
CA ALA A 46 0.76 -12.83 -12.95
C ALA A 46 0.15 -12.46 -14.30
N GLY A 47 -0.98 -11.75 -14.30
CA GLY A 47 -1.65 -11.31 -15.53
C GLY A 47 -0.85 -10.37 -16.42
N LEU A 48 0.17 -9.68 -15.87
CA LEU A 48 1.09 -8.84 -16.65
C LEU A 48 1.97 -9.66 -17.59
N PHE A 49 2.31 -10.89 -17.21
CA PHE A 49 3.32 -11.73 -17.83
C PHE A 49 2.74 -12.90 -18.62
N THR A 50 1.42 -12.93 -18.82
CA THR A 50 0.78 -13.94 -19.69
C THR A 50 0.90 -13.57 -21.18
N SER A 51 0.78 -14.55 -22.07
CA SER A 51 0.78 -14.31 -23.51
C SER A 51 -0.52 -14.86 -24.16
N PRO A 52 -1.44 -14.01 -24.62
CA PRO A 52 -1.41 -12.53 -24.53
C PRO A 52 -1.54 -12.04 -23.08
N ALA A 53 -1.05 -10.82 -22.82
CA ALA A 53 -1.19 -10.19 -21.52
C ALA A 53 -2.67 -10.00 -21.13
N GLN A 54 -3.00 -10.34 -19.90
CA GLN A 54 -4.38 -10.19 -19.36
C GLN A 54 -4.57 -8.80 -18.74
N CYS A 55 -3.50 -8.13 -18.35
CA CYS A 55 -3.50 -6.75 -17.92
C CYS A 55 -2.17 -6.09 -18.30
N TYR A 56 -2.13 -4.76 -18.28
CA TYR A 56 -0.95 -3.96 -18.65
C TYR A 56 -0.44 -3.10 -17.50
N MET A 57 -1.20 -3.00 -16.42
CA MET A 57 -0.84 -2.23 -15.24
C MET A 57 -1.29 -2.98 -13.99
N HIS A 58 -0.51 -2.85 -12.93
CA HIS A 58 -0.81 -3.41 -11.62
C HIS A 58 -0.51 -2.37 -10.55
N LYS A 59 -1.43 -2.14 -9.63
CA LYS A 59 -1.23 -1.22 -8.50
C LYS A 59 -1.05 -2.03 -7.23
N GLN A 60 0.13 -1.88 -6.62
CA GLN A 60 0.47 -2.55 -5.37
C GLN A 60 1.59 -1.78 -4.65
N ALA A 61 1.98 -2.22 -3.47
CA ALA A 61 3.10 -1.68 -2.72
C ALA A 61 4.46 -2.20 -3.23
N SER A 62 5.54 -1.59 -2.76
CA SER A 62 6.92 -1.84 -3.20
C SER A 62 7.43 -3.27 -3.05
N PHE A 63 6.75 -4.11 -2.29
CA PHE A 63 7.12 -5.53 -2.11
C PHE A 63 6.72 -6.43 -3.29
N ILE A 64 5.85 -5.97 -4.19
CA ILE A 64 5.24 -6.84 -5.22
C ILE A 64 6.23 -7.48 -6.19
N PRO A 65 7.41 -6.91 -6.49
CA PRO A 65 8.40 -7.58 -7.33
C PRO A 65 8.83 -8.95 -6.81
N ALA A 66 8.74 -9.19 -5.50
CA ALA A 66 9.06 -10.48 -4.91
C ALA A 66 8.07 -11.62 -5.28
N PHE A 67 6.95 -11.29 -5.89
CA PHE A 67 5.89 -12.22 -6.32
C PHE A 67 5.72 -12.28 -7.84
N MET A 68 6.59 -11.61 -8.58
CA MET A 68 6.66 -11.72 -10.04
C MET A 68 7.39 -13.01 -10.43
N PRO A 69 7.19 -13.52 -11.67
CA PRO A 69 7.97 -14.67 -12.16
C PRO A 69 9.48 -14.46 -12.03
N GLU A 70 10.23 -15.53 -11.75
CA GLU A 70 11.67 -15.46 -11.48
C GLU A 70 12.51 -14.96 -12.67
N ASP A 71 12.00 -15.09 -13.88
CA ASP A 71 12.65 -14.65 -15.13
C ASP A 71 12.35 -13.19 -15.48
N VAL A 72 11.50 -12.51 -14.69
CA VAL A 72 11.19 -11.08 -14.91
C VAL A 72 12.33 -10.20 -14.43
N VAL A 73 12.84 -9.38 -15.30
CA VAL A 73 13.87 -8.38 -15.00
C VAL A 73 13.21 -7.02 -14.76
N ILE A 74 13.22 -6.59 -13.50
CA ILE A 74 12.66 -5.28 -13.12
C ILE A 74 13.51 -4.17 -13.71
N GLY A 75 12.87 -3.22 -14.39
CA GLY A 75 13.50 -2.15 -15.15
C GLY A 75 13.64 -2.46 -16.66
N GLU A 76 13.40 -3.73 -17.09
CA GLU A 76 13.39 -4.15 -18.48
C GLU A 76 12.01 -4.69 -18.90
N ASP A 77 11.51 -5.75 -18.22
CA ASP A 77 10.23 -6.38 -18.53
C ASP A 77 9.06 -5.71 -17.82
N ALA A 78 9.32 -5.15 -16.66
CA ALA A 78 8.36 -4.38 -15.86
C ALA A 78 9.09 -3.25 -15.13
N ASP A 79 8.44 -2.10 -15.04
CA ASP A 79 8.94 -0.96 -14.30
C ASP A 79 7.77 -0.30 -13.56
N PHE A 80 8.05 0.68 -12.71
CA PHE A 80 7.03 1.38 -11.96
C PHE A 80 6.91 2.84 -12.42
N PHE A 81 5.78 3.43 -12.14
CA PHE A 81 5.60 4.87 -12.23
C PHE A 81 4.84 5.39 -11.01
N TYR A 82 5.09 6.64 -10.67
CA TYR A 82 4.35 7.30 -9.60
C TYR A 82 2.89 7.43 -10.01
N PHE A 83 1.97 7.16 -9.08
CA PHE A 83 0.54 7.22 -9.38
C PHE A 83 0.18 8.61 -9.92
N PRO A 84 -0.54 8.71 -11.06
CA PRO A 84 -0.84 9.98 -11.70
C PRO A 84 -1.54 10.95 -10.75
N SER A 85 -1.24 12.23 -10.89
CA SER A 85 -1.90 13.29 -10.13
C SER A 85 -3.39 13.35 -10.44
N TYR A 86 -4.18 13.72 -9.44
CA TYR A 86 -5.61 13.92 -9.61
C TYR A 86 -5.84 15.36 -10.07
N ASP A 87 -6.08 15.56 -11.37
CA ASP A 87 -6.08 16.87 -12.04
C ASP A 87 -7.02 17.92 -11.41
N SER A 88 -8.10 17.48 -10.75
CA SER A 88 -9.04 18.36 -10.07
C SER A 88 -8.58 18.84 -8.68
N LYS A 89 -7.46 18.32 -8.17
CA LYS A 89 -6.97 18.60 -6.80
C LYS A 89 -5.44 18.72 -6.83
N ASP A 90 -4.94 19.83 -6.29
CA ASP A 90 -3.50 19.95 -5.99
C ASP A 90 -3.19 19.22 -4.68
N LEU A 91 -2.74 17.99 -4.81
CA LEU A 91 -2.39 17.14 -3.68
C LEU A 91 -0.88 17.11 -3.39
N GLY A 92 -0.07 17.82 -4.17
CA GLY A 92 1.39 17.74 -4.11
C GLY A 92 1.89 16.35 -4.53
N ASN A 93 2.92 15.85 -3.83
CA ASN A 93 3.50 14.53 -4.04
C ASN A 93 3.26 13.63 -2.82
N PRO A 94 2.01 13.18 -2.56
CA PRO A 94 1.71 12.32 -1.43
C PRO A 94 2.16 10.89 -1.69
N VAL A 95 2.67 10.22 -0.65
CA VAL A 95 2.94 8.79 -0.65
C VAL A 95 2.03 8.12 0.37
N LEU A 96 1.33 7.07 -0.07
CA LEU A 96 0.63 6.15 0.82
C LEU A 96 1.58 4.99 1.12
N GLY A 97 1.75 4.66 2.39
CA GLY A 97 2.59 3.55 2.79
C GLY A 97 2.21 2.97 4.14
N GLY A 98 2.67 1.77 4.37
CA GLY A 98 2.74 1.11 5.66
C GLY A 98 4.20 0.95 6.06
N GLY A 99 4.43 0.27 7.18
CA GLY A 99 5.79 0.01 7.64
C GLY A 99 5.85 -1.11 8.65
N THR A 100 6.98 -1.78 8.70
CA THR A 100 7.28 -2.72 9.78
C THR A 100 7.78 -1.96 10.99
N LEU A 101 7.13 -2.17 12.13
CA LEU A 101 7.51 -1.58 13.41
C LEU A 101 8.23 -2.65 14.24
N MET A 102 9.33 -2.25 14.86
CA MET A 102 10.04 -3.08 15.82
C MET A 102 9.74 -2.60 17.24
N ALA A 103 9.38 -3.54 18.12
CA ALA A 103 9.12 -3.26 19.53
C ALA A 103 10.11 -4.04 20.41
N VAL A 104 10.63 -3.37 21.43
CA VAL A 104 11.49 -3.99 22.45
C VAL A 104 10.60 -4.57 23.54
N THR A 105 10.69 -5.89 23.76
CA THR A 105 9.98 -6.61 24.83
C THR A 105 10.88 -6.90 26.04
N ASP A 106 12.20 -6.91 25.84
CA ASP A 106 13.21 -7.03 26.88
C ASP A 106 14.35 -6.05 26.59
N ALA A 107 14.51 -5.05 27.45
CA ALA A 107 15.48 -3.97 27.31
C ALA A 107 16.87 -4.33 27.89
N SER A 108 17.40 -5.51 27.54
CA SER A 108 18.78 -5.86 27.86
C SER A 108 19.78 -4.94 27.10
N ASP A 109 21.00 -4.81 27.63
CA ASP A 109 22.03 -4.00 26.97
C ASP A 109 22.32 -4.45 25.54
N ALA A 110 22.27 -5.74 25.28
CA ALA A 110 22.44 -6.31 23.93
C ALA A 110 21.29 -5.90 22.99
N THR A 111 20.05 -5.98 23.47
CA THR A 111 18.87 -5.55 22.70
C THR A 111 18.93 -4.07 22.37
N MET A 112 19.27 -3.25 23.36
CA MET A 112 19.35 -1.78 23.16
C MET A 112 20.48 -1.42 22.20
N SER A 113 21.64 -2.04 22.30
CA SER A 113 22.76 -1.83 21.35
C SER A 113 22.37 -2.25 19.91
N PHE A 114 21.61 -3.31 19.75
CA PHE A 114 21.09 -3.71 18.44
C PHE A 114 20.07 -2.69 17.89
N MET A 115 19.18 -2.17 18.72
CA MET A 115 18.24 -1.14 18.32
C MET A 115 18.94 0.18 17.94
N GLU A 116 20.01 0.53 18.62
CA GLU A 116 20.86 1.68 18.28
C GLU A 116 21.56 1.47 16.93
N TYR A 117 22.07 0.26 16.67
CA TYR A 117 22.65 -0.09 15.36
C TYR A 117 21.61 0.03 14.23
N LEU A 118 20.39 -0.47 14.44
CA LEU A 118 19.31 -0.40 13.44
C LEU A 118 18.88 1.04 13.10
N GLN A 119 19.20 2.02 13.94
CA GLN A 119 18.96 3.44 13.67
C GLN A 119 20.08 4.10 12.85
N GLN A 120 21.17 3.40 12.56
CA GLN A 120 22.27 3.96 11.81
C GLN A 120 22.05 3.81 10.29
N PRO A 121 22.46 4.80 9.46
CA PRO A 121 22.37 4.70 8.01
C PRO A 121 22.97 3.40 7.45
N LEU A 122 24.11 2.98 8.01
CA LEU A 122 24.79 1.75 7.58
C LEU A 122 23.91 0.50 7.67
N ALA A 123 23.11 0.36 8.72
CA ALA A 123 22.22 -0.78 8.87
C ALA A 123 21.18 -0.85 7.74
N HIS A 124 20.65 0.32 7.39
CA HIS A 124 19.70 0.45 6.28
C HIS A 124 20.36 0.18 4.92
N GLU A 125 21.55 0.73 4.69
CA GLU A 125 22.30 0.54 3.44
C GLU A 125 22.66 -0.92 3.19
N VAL A 126 23.01 -1.68 4.23
CA VAL A 126 23.23 -3.13 4.14
C VAL A 126 21.96 -3.85 3.69
N MET A 127 20.79 -3.47 4.21
CA MET A 127 19.50 -4.05 3.82
C MET A 127 19.11 -3.63 2.40
N MET A 128 19.30 -2.36 2.04
CA MET A 128 19.04 -1.83 0.70
C MET A 128 19.82 -2.56 -0.40
N ALA A 129 21.09 -2.88 -0.11
CA ALA A 129 21.97 -3.57 -1.07
C ALA A 129 21.59 -5.03 -1.32
N GLN A 130 20.91 -5.68 -0.39
CA GLN A 130 20.65 -7.13 -0.43
C GLN A 130 19.19 -7.50 -0.69
N THR A 131 18.27 -6.62 -0.34
CA THR A 131 16.83 -6.93 -0.36
C THR A 131 16.03 -5.88 -1.15
N GLY A 132 14.71 -6.07 -1.25
CA GLY A 132 13.77 -5.07 -1.77
C GLY A 132 13.31 -4.04 -0.71
N PHE A 133 14.09 -3.84 0.34
CA PHE A 133 13.76 -2.95 1.44
C PHE A 133 13.82 -1.47 1.02
N LEU A 134 12.74 -0.74 1.25
CA LEU A 134 12.72 0.72 1.17
C LEU A 134 12.88 1.31 2.57
N THR A 135 13.84 2.21 2.72
CA THR A 135 14.14 2.81 4.01
C THR A 135 13.41 4.13 4.23
N PRO A 136 12.86 4.38 5.43
CA PRO A 136 12.40 5.70 5.83
C PRO A 136 13.55 6.62 6.28
N HIS A 137 14.80 6.12 6.37
CA HIS A 137 15.93 6.87 6.91
C HIS A 137 16.47 7.86 5.86
N SER A 138 16.34 9.16 6.11
CA SER A 138 16.74 10.22 5.18
C SER A 138 18.26 10.41 5.05
N GLY A 139 19.07 9.83 5.93
CA GLY A 139 20.53 9.99 5.95
C GLY A 139 21.29 8.90 5.20
N VAL A 140 20.61 8.01 4.47
CA VAL A 140 21.26 6.94 3.69
C VAL A 140 21.78 7.43 2.36
N ASN A 141 22.80 6.74 1.82
CA ASN A 141 23.18 6.90 0.43
C ASN A 141 22.24 6.08 -0.47
N LEU A 142 21.49 6.74 -1.33
CA LEU A 142 20.57 6.09 -2.25
C LEU A 142 21.26 5.18 -3.28
N ASP A 143 22.56 5.37 -3.54
CA ASP A 143 23.34 4.48 -4.39
C ASP A 143 23.55 3.07 -3.79
N ALA A 144 23.22 2.89 -2.51
CA ALA A 144 23.21 1.58 -1.86
C ALA A 144 22.03 0.69 -2.29
N TYR A 145 21.00 1.21 -2.95
CA TYR A 145 19.94 0.38 -3.51
C TYR A 145 20.49 -0.55 -4.59
N LYS A 146 20.07 -1.81 -4.58
CA LYS A 146 20.58 -2.87 -5.45
C LYS A 146 20.26 -2.66 -6.94
N ASP A 147 19.24 -1.88 -7.26
CA ASP A 147 18.79 -1.60 -8.62
C ASP A 147 18.19 -0.19 -8.75
N ALA A 148 18.07 0.26 -10.01
CA ALA A 148 17.58 1.61 -10.33
C ALA A 148 16.10 1.81 -9.97
N THR A 149 15.29 0.76 -10.06
CA THR A 149 13.86 0.82 -9.73
C THR A 149 13.65 1.05 -8.23
N LEU A 150 14.34 0.29 -7.37
CA LEU A 150 14.31 0.50 -5.92
C LEU A 150 14.86 1.87 -5.52
N ARG A 151 15.94 2.33 -6.18
CA ARG A 151 16.46 3.67 -5.98
C ARG A 151 15.41 4.73 -6.32
N GLY A 152 14.75 4.64 -7.47
CA GLY A 152 13.69 5.57 -7.86
C GLY A 152 12.51 5.57 -6.88
N GLN A 153 12.11 4.41 -6.36
CA GLN A 153 11.09 4.31 -5.31
C GLN A 153 11.55 4.97 -4.00
N GLY A 154 12.81 4.78 -3.62
CA GLY A 154 13.42 5.45 -2.46
C GLY A 154 13.46 6.97 -2.60
N GLU A 155 13.77 7.47 -3.81
CA GLU A 155 13.74 8.90 -4.14
C GLU A 155 12.33 9.48 -4.01
N ILE A 156 11.30 8.77 -4.49
CA ILE A 156 9.89 9.16 -4.31
C ILE A 156 9.55 9.28 -2.84
N LEU A 157 9.93 8.29 -2.03
CA LEU A 157 9.66 8.28 -0.59
C LEU A 157 10.35 9.45 0.13
N GLN A 158 11.62 9.73 -0.18
CA GLN A 158 12.37 10.81 0.43
C GLN A 158 11.90 12.20 0.02
N ASN A 159 11.40 12.35 -1.22
CA ASN A 159 10.89 13.60 -1.75
C ASN A 159 9.38 13.80 -1.55
N ALA A 160 8.71 12.88 -0.86
CA ALA A 160 7.29 12.98 -0.60
C ALA A 160 6.95 14.26 0.18
N THR A 161 6.02 15.04 -0.32
CA THR A 161 5.52 16.23 0.38
C THR A 161 4.61 15.88 1.54
N THR A 162 4.00 14.71 1.47
CA THR A 162 3.12 14.17 2.50
C THR A 162 3.23 12.65 2.51
N PHE A 163 3.52 12.08 3.67
CA PHE A 163 3.40 10.64 3.89
C PHE A 163 2.07 10.35 4.58
N ARG A 164 1.27 9.49 3.97
CA ARG A 164 0.01 8.98 4.54
C ARG A 164 0.23 7.56 4.97
N PHE A 165 0.32 7.33 6.28
CA PHE A 165 0.30 5.97 6.80
C PHE A 165 -1.06 5.33 6.49
N ASP A 166 -1.09 4.03 6.20
CA ASP A 166 -2.34 3.32 5.92
C ASP A 166 -3.35 3.56 7.05
N GLY A 167 -4.48 4.16 6.67
CA GLY A 167 -5.50 4.55 7.64
C GLY A 167 -6.11 3.33 8.33
N SER A 168 -6.21 2.19 7.66
CA SER A 168 -6.75 0.96 8.24
C SER A 168 -5.87 0.42 9.36
N ASP A 169 -4.55 0.51 9.22
CA ASP A 169 -3.58 0.09 10.24
C ASP A 169 -3.60 0.98 11.50
N LEU A 170 -4.07 2.22 11.35
CA LEU A 170 -4.18 3.19 12.44
C LEU A 170 -5.55 3.19 13.13
N MET A 171 -6.50 2.42 12.64
CA MET A 171 -7.82 2.26 13.25
C MET A 171 -7.78 1.20 14.35
N PRO A 172 -8.75 1.21 15.29
CA PRO A 172 -8.96 0.06 16.15
C PRO A 172 -9.10 -1.23 15.34
N GLY A 173 -8.50 -2.33 15.80
CA GLY A 173 -8.45 -3.58 15.03
C GLY A 173 -9.81 -4.11 14.59
N ALA A 174 -10.86 -3.92 15.44
CA ALA A 174 -12.24 -4.28 15.09
C ALA A 174 -12.79 -3.50 13.88
N ILE A 175 -12.25 -2.31 13.62
CA ILE A 175 -12.61 -1.48 12.46
C ILE A 175 -11.65 -1.75 11.30
N GLY A 176 -10.35 -1.43 11.45
CA GLY A 176 -9.39 -1.46 10.34
C GLY A 176 -9.22 -2.86 9.73
N ALA A 177 -8.90 -3.85 10.57
CA ALA A 177 -8.78 -5.26 10.17
C ALA A 177 -10.12 -6.02 10.16
N GLY A 178 -11.17 -5.44 10.71
CA GLY A 178 -12.52 -6.00 10.80
C GLY A 178 -13.47 -5.39 9.76
N THR A 179 -14.36 -4.51 10.21
CA THR A 179 -15.49 -4.03 9.39
C THR A 179 -15.08 -3.19 8.18
N PHE A 180 -13.95 -2.47 8.23
CA PHE A 180 -13.43 -1.79 7.03
C PHE A 180 -12.97 -2.81 5.98
N TRP A 181 -12.19 -3.83 6.39
CA TRP A 181 -11.73 -4.87 5.48
C TRP A 181 -12.90 -5.61 4.81
N THR A 182 -13.83 -6.12 5.63
CA THR A 182 -15.01 -6.84 5.09
C THR A 182 -15.89 -5.93 4.25
N GLY A 183 -16.07 -4.68 4.67
CA GLY A 183 -16.83 -3.69 3.91
C GLY A 183 -16.23 -3.39 2.53
N MET A 184 -14.90 -3.36 2.41
CA MET A 184 -14.25 -3.19 1.10
C MET A 184 -14.43 -4.40 0.19
N VAL A 185 -14.43 -5.62 0.76
CA VAL A 185 -14.76 -6.85 0.01
C VAL A 185 -16.22 -6.81 -0.47
N ASP A 186 -17.14 -6.43 0.40
CA ASP A 186 -18.56 -6.29 0.06
C ASP A 186 -18.78 -5.19 -1.00
N PHE A 187 -18.04 -4.09 -0.90
CA PHE A 187 -18.08 -3.00 -1.87
C PHE A 187 -17.71 -3.49 -3.29
N VAL A 188 -16.57 -4.16 -3.44
CA VAL A 188 -16.17 -4.72 -4.75
C VAL A 188 -17.09 -5.86 -5.18
N GLY A 189 -17.72 -6.57 -4.24
CA GLY A 189 -18.71 -7.59 -4.45
C GLY A 189 -20.09 -7.09 -4.92
N GLY A 190 -20.32 -5.76 -4.88
CA GLY A 190 -21.52 -5.14 -5.42
C GLY A 190 -22.29 -4.19 -4.50
N SER A 191 -22.00 -4.16 -3.19
CA SER A 191 -22.61 -3.22 -2.24
C SER A 191 -22.31 -1.77 -2.63
N SER A 192 -23.23 -0.86 -2.34
CA SER A 192 -23.01 0.57 -2.58
C SER A 192 -22.01 1.17 -1.59
N ALA A 193 -21.37 2.27 -1.97
CA ALA A 193 -20.48 3.02 -1.09
C ALA A 193 -21.18 3.48 0.19
N SER A 194 -22.43 3.89 0.08
CA SER A 194 -23.23 4.33 1.23
C SER A 194 -23.50 3.19 2.21
N GLU A 195 -23.95 2.02 1.72
CA GLU A 195 -24.23 0.85 2.58
C GLU A 195 -22.98 0.42 3.35
N VAL A 196 -21.83 0.35 2.66
CA VAL A 196 -20.56 -0.02 3.29
C VAL A 196 -20.12 1.05 4.30
N ALA A 197 -20.20 2.31 3.94
CA ALA A 197 -19.83 3.42 4.81
C ALA A 197 -20.69 3.48 6.09
N ASP A 198 -22.01 3.25 5.96
CA ASP A 198 -22.93 3.19 7.10
C ASP A 198 -22.61 2.03 8.02
N ALA A 199 -22.34 0.82 7.49
CA ALA A 199 -22.00 -0.35 8.29
C ALA A 199 -20.67 -0.16 9.06
N ILE A 200 -19.67 0.47 8.44
CA ILE A 200 -18.42 0.79 9.13
C ILE A 200 -18.64 1.86 10.20
N GLN A 201 -19.46 2.88 9.93
CA GLN A 201 -19.78 3.90 10.93
C GLN A 201 -20.53 3.33 12.12
N GLU A 202 -21.50 2.44 11.90
CA GLU A 202 -22.21 1.75 12.98
C GLU A 202 -21.25 0.98 13.89
N SER A 203 -20.25 0.29 13.29
CA SER A 203 -19.21 -0.41 14.04
C SER A 203 -18.35 0.54 14.89
N TRP A 204 -18.02 1.73 14.37
CA TRP A 204 -17.34 2.76 15.14
C TRP A 204 -18.17 3.24 16.32
N ASP A 205 -19.46 3.46 16.12
CA ASP A 205 -20.35 3.96 17.16
C ASP A 205 -20.55 2.93 18.28
N ALA A 206 -20.46 1.64 17.95
CA ALA A 206 -20.48 0.56 18.94
C ALA A 206 -19.21 0.47 19.80
N LEU A 207 -18.11 1.14 19.43
CA LEU A 207 -16.88 1.19 20.24
C LEU A 207 -16.83 2.37 21.22
N LYS A 208 -17.77 3.32 21.13
CA LYS A 208 -17.85 4.49 22.01
C LYS A 208 -18.66 4.18 23.26
#